data_bf70e1d2784fd89384df90a48471f0ba
#
_entry.id   bf70e1d2784fd89384df90a48471f0ba
#
_cell.length_a   1.000
_cell.length_b   1.000
_cell.length_c   1.000
_cell.angle_alpha   90.00
_cell.angle_beta   90.00
_cell.angle_gamma   90.00
#
_symmetry.space_group_name_H-M   'P 1'
#
loop_
_entity.id
_entity.type
_entity.pdbx_description
1 polymer ?
#
loop_
_entity_poly.entity_id
_entity_poly.type
_entity_poly.pdbx_seq_one_letter_code
_entity_poly.pdbx_strand_id
1 'polypeptide(L)'
;MTNKLERLTPEQKDLMTQVKDEWLDKLFKPPYNLDLPKLIQDTHWLYEFCRLDKPIVLMADSPYGAQLMANIIKLVWPKLRAQVRGQVRDQVGDQVWDQVRDQVGDHRLEYFTWCSYGDTNDYGWNAFYDFFDRIGLINLPEFHKFKNLLENDIFMSIQLKGFCIYSRKPIRILRDKENNLHSEYQPAITWRDNYEFYYLHGVCFTKEEHQKITSRTMAFKEINQIDNADKKAIAMKFCKRESFIKETKAELLDGKTWKGNSLYKIPKAAGVFDRDEYFIAYDCHSSGREYFEAVAPEDAKRLNYKADACLAARHHFTVEEYYSKAFVSV
;
A
#
# COMPACT_ATOMS: atom_id res chain seq x y z
N MET A 1 19.79 -30.31 24.74
CA MET A 1 18.59 -30.67 23.93
C MET A 1 17.72 -29.45 23.88
N THR A 2 17.69 -28.73 22.78
CA THR A 2 16.78 -27.57 22.62
C THR A 2 15.37 -28.11 22.46
N ASN A 3 14.51 -27.88 23.45
CA ASN A 3 13.10 -28.20 23.36
C ASN A 3 12.51 -27.45 22.16
N LYS A 4 12.19 -28.17 21.08
CA LYS A 4 11.53 -27.61 19.91
C LYS A 4 10.12 -27.20 20.32
N LEU A 5 9.76 -25.93 20.10
CA LEU A 5 8.40 -25.44 20.34
C LEU A 5 7.45 -26.08 19.32
N GLU A 6 6.55 -26.93 19.77
CA GLU A 6 5.63 -27.65 18.89
C GLU A 6 4.26 -26.92 18.77
N ARG A 7 3.84 -26.18 19.80
CA ARG A 7 2.58 -25.44 19.82
C ARG A 7 2.70 -24.20 20.71
N LEU A 8 2.02 -23.12 20.30
CA LEU A 8 1.88 -21.92 21.13
C LEU A 8 0.80 -22.13 22.20
N THR A 9 1.05 -21.62 23.42
CA THR A 9 0.02 -21.51 24.46
C THR A 9 -1.01 -20.43 24.10
N PRO A 10 -2.20 -20.39 24.74
CA PRO A 10 -3.15 -19.28 24.55
C PRO A 10 -2.52 -17.91 24.80
N GLU A 11 -1.77 -17.75 25.88
CA GLU A 11 -1.09 -16.50 26.26
C GLU A 11 -0.07 -16.07 25.21
N GLN A 12 0.67 -17.02 24.61
CA GLN A 12 1.60 -16.74 23.51
C GLN A 12 0.89 -16.31 22.24
N LYS A 13 -0.30 -16.83 21.95
CA LYS A 13 -1.13 -16.40 20.82
C LYS A 13 -1.64 -14.97 21.01
N ASP A 14 -2.05 -14.62 22.22
CA ASP A 14 -2.49 -13.27 22.57
C ASP A 14 -1.31 -12.29 22.46
N LEU A 15 -0.14 -12.65 22.96
CA LEU A 15 1.09 -11.86 22.82
C LEU A 15 1.48 -11.69 21.34
N MET A 16 1.36 -12.72 20.49
CA MET A 16 1.63 -12.62 19.07
C MET A 16 0.72 -11.59 18.38
N THR A 17 -0.56 -11.57 18.75
CA THR A 17 -1.52 -10.58 18.26
C THR A 17 -1.13 -9.17 18.73
N GLN A 18 -0.80 -9.01 20.01
CA GLN A 18 -0.34 -7.75 20.57
C GLN A 18 0.90 -7.23 19.85
N VAL A 19 1.93 -8.04 19.65
CA VAL A 19 3.18 -7.65 18.98
C VAL A 19 2.88 -7.21 17.54
N LYS A 20 2.04 -7.97 16.81
CA LYS A 20 1.59 -7.57 15.46
C LYS A 20 0.95 -6.18 15.47
N ASP A 21 0.04 -5.93 16.42
CA ASP A 21 -0.67 -4.66 16.50
C ASP A 21 0.26 -3.50 16.88
N GLU A 22 1.23 -3.73 17.77
CA GLU A 22 2.27 -2.75 18.10
C GLU A 22 3.10 -2.34 16.87
N TRP A 23 3.49 -3.30 16.01
CA TRP A 23 4.24 -3.01 14.79
C TRP A 23 3.39 -2.31 13.72
N LEU A 24 2.11 -2.66 13.61
CA LEU A 24 1.17 -1.94 12.74
C LEU A 24 0.96 -0.50 13.22
N ASP A 25 0.89 -0.29 14.53
CA ASP A 25 0.76 1.04 15.12
C ASP A 25 1.99 1.90 14.83
N LYS A 26 3.19 1.35 14.94
CA LYS A 26 4.43 2.05 14.54
C LYS A 26 4.41 2.48 13.08
N LEU A 27 3.78 1.70 12.19
CA LEU A 27 3.67 2.03 10.78
C LEU A 27 2.62 3.12 10.51
N PHE A 28 1.48 3.04 11.17
CA PHE A 28 0.27 3.77 10.77
C PHE A 28 -0.16 4.90 11.70
N LYS A 29 0.36 4.96 12.93
CA LYS A 29 -0.09 5.96 13.92
C LYS A 29 0.91 7.11 14.08
N PRO A 30 0.62 8.32 13.55
CA PRO A 30 1.36 9.51 13.89
C PRO A 30 0.99 9.99 15.33
N PRO A 31 1.78 10.87 15.97
CA PRO A 31 2.96 11.53 15.41
C PRO A 31 4.19 10.62 15.38
N TYR A 32 5.05 10.83 14.37
CA TYR A 32 6.34 10.16 14.29
C TYR A 32 7.45 11.05 14.82
N ASN A 33 8.27 10.52 15.71
CA ASN A 33 9.36 11.24 16.38
C ASN A 33 10.70 10.73 15.87
N LEU A 34 11.19 11.33 14.78
CA LEU A 34 12.48 11.01 14.23
C LEU A 34 13.60 11.64 15.10
N ASP A 35 14.42 10.80 15.72
CA ASP A 35 15.69 11.17 16.33
C ASP A 35 16.82 10.98 15.31
N LEU A 36 17.21 12.05 14.63
CA LEU A 36 18.25 11.99 13.59
C LEU A 36 19.63 11.58 14.11
N PRO A 37 20.13 12.09 15.26
CA PRO A 37 21.35 11.60 15.87
C PRO A 37 21.34 10.08 16.14
N LYS A 38 20.26 9.56 16.70
CA LYS A 38 20.09 8.14 16.97
C LYS A 38 20.05 7.35 15.65
N LEU A 39 19.31 7.79 14.65
CA LEU A 39 19.26 7.15 13.33
C LEU A 39 20.64 7.05 12.69
N ILE A 40 21.45 8.12 12.76
CA ILE A 40 22.82 8.12 12.25
C ILE A 40 23.67 7.08 12.99
N GLN A 41 23.57 7.03 14.30
CA GLN A 41 24.32 6.05 15.11
C GLN A 41 23.93 4.61 14.77
N ASP A 42 22.63 4.32 14.68
CA ASP A 42 22.10 2.99 14.36
C ASP A 42 22.50 2.59 12.92
N THR A 43 22.49 3.55 11.98
CA THR A 43 22.95 3.32 10.59
C THR A 43 24.44 3.01 10.54
N HIS A 44 25.27 3.76 11.27
CA HIS A 44 26.70 3.50 11.34
C HIS A 44 26.97 2.11 11.92
N TRP A 45 26.24 1.70 12.96
CA TRP A 45 26.33 0.35 13.48
C TRP A 45 25.99 -0.71 12.42
N LEU A 46 24.92 -0.53 11.64
CA LEU A 46 24.51 -1.47 10.59
C LEU A 46 25.62 -1.64 9.55
N TYR A 47 26.22 -0.55 9.10
CA TYR A 47 27.31 -0.59 8.12
C TYR A 47 28.56 -1.26 8.68
N GLU A 48 28.95 -0.94 9.93
CA GLU A 48 30.07 -1.60 10.63
C GLU A 48 29.81 -3.10 10.80
N PHE A 49 28.59 -3.50 11.16
CA PHE A 49 28.18 -4.90 11.27
C PHE A 49 28.33 -5.64 9.93
N CYS A 50 28.02 -4.96 8.82
CA CYS A 50 28.24 -5.47 7.47
C CYS A 50 29.71 -5.33 6.97
N ARG A 51 30.63 -4.86 7.81
CA ARG A 51 32.05 -4.60 7.48
C ARG A 51 32.24 -3.57 6.35
N LEU A 52 31.43 -2.52 6.39
CA LEU A 52 31.42 -1.44 5.43
C LEU A 52 31.79 -0.12 6.13
N ASP A 53 32.31 0.83 5.36
CA ASP A 53 32.61 2.17 5.85
C ASP A 53 31.31 2.90 6.24
N LYS A 54 31.39 3.71 7.29
CA LYS A 54 30.26 4.54 7.75
C LYS A 54 29.77 5.45 6.63
N PRO A 55 28.47 5.41 6.30
CA PRO A 55 27.92 6.23 5.22
C PRO A 55 27.63 7.65 5.69
N ILE A 56 27.52 8.57 4.73
CA ILE A 56 26.82 9.84 4.92
C ILE A 56 25.32 9.53 4.93
N VAL A 57 24.64 9.88 6.03
CA VAL A 57 23.20 9.69 6.18
C VAL A 57 22.47 10.91 5.64
N LEU A 58 21.57 10.71 4.71
CA LEU A 58 20.73 11.74 4.09
C LEU A 58 19.25 11.45 4.38
N MET A 59 18.45 12.50 4.48
CA MET A 59 17.02 12.41 4.77
C MET A 59 16.19 13.13 3.70
N ALA A 60 15.20 12.43 3.17
CA ALA A 60 14.19 12.96 2.27
C ALA A 60 12.81 13.00 2.94
N ASP A 61 11.94 13.88 2.47
CA ASP A 61 10.59 13.99 3.01
C ASP A 61 9.64 12.90 2.49
N SER A 62 9.96 12.27 1.34
CA SER A 62 9.19 11.19 0.74
C SER A 62 10.08 10.11 0.11
N PRO A 63 9.52 8.93 -0.23
CA PRO A 63 10.21 7.92 -1.05
C PRO A 63 10.65 8.47 -2.41
N TYR A 64 9.83 9.31 -3.03
CA TYR A 64 10.18 9.96 -4.31
C TYR A 64 11.39 10.88 -4.16
N GLY A 65 11.43 11.71 -3.11
CA GLY A 65 12.56 12.55 -2.79
C GLY A 65 13.84 11.75 -2.54
N ALA A 66 13.74 10.64 -1.82
CA ALA A 66 14.88 9.73 -1.59
C ALA A 66 15.41 9.12 -2.90
N GLN A 67 14.51 8.67 -3.77
CA GLN A 67 14.88 8.13 -5.08
C GLN A 67 15.53 9.19 -5.98
N LEU A 68 15.01 10.41 -5.96
CA LEU A 68 15.60 11.53 -6.70
C LEU A 68 17.01 11.85 -6.20
N MET A 69 17.23 11.92 -4.88
CA MET A 69 18.56 12.09 -4.28
C MET A 69 19.51 10.98 -4.72
N ALA A 70 19.10 9.72 -4.66
CA ALA A 70 19.91 8.59 -5.10
C ALA A 70 20.31 8.71 -6.57
N ASN A 71 19.39 9.10 -7.44
CA ASN A 71 19.65 9.28 -8.86
C ASN A 71 20.63 10.45 -9.12
N ILE A 72 20.48 11.56 -8.40
CA ILE A 72 21.40 12.70 -8.48
C ILE A 72 22.82 12.29 -8.04
N ILE A 73 22.93 11.62 -6.89
CA ILE A 73 24.22 11.12 -6.38
C ILE A 73 24.89 10.22 -7.42
N LYS A 74 24.15 9.28 -8.01
CA LYS A 74 24.67 8.39 -9.05
C LYS A 74 25.18 9.11 -10.28
N LEU A 75 24.51 10.18 -10.70
CA LEU A 75 24.88 10.95 -11.89
C LEU A 75 26.05 11.88 -11.64
N VAL A 76 26.10 12.49 -10.46
CA VAL A 76 27.07 13.57 -10.13
C VAL A 76 28.34 13.02 -9.52
N TRP A 77 28.24 12.02 -8.66
CA TRP A 77 29.38 11.48 -7.91
C TRP A 77 30.54 10.99 -8.78
N PRO A 78 30.32 10.21 -9.85
CA PRO A 78 31.42 9.80 -10.73
C PRO A 78 32.11 10.99 -11.40
N LYS A 79 31.36 12.05 -11.77
CA LYS A 79 31.92 13.24 -12.40
C LYS A 79 32.77 14.07 -11.45
N LEU A 80 32.24 14.33 -10.23
CA LEU A 80 32.98 15.02 -9.17
C LEU A 80 34.26 14.27 -8.83
N ARG A 81 34.17 12.97 -8.69
CA ARG A 81 35.32 12.12 -8.40
C ARG A 81 36.39 12.18 -9.51
N ALA A 82 35.95 12.13 -10.78
CA ALA A 82 36.86 12.28 -11.91
C ALA A 82 37.56 13.63 -11.94
N GLN A 83 36.82 14.73 -11.62
CA GLN A 83 37.40 16.07 -11.54
C GLN A 83 38.41 16.19 -10.40
N VAL A 84 38.07 15.71 -9.19
CA VAL A 84 38.99 15.70 -8.05
C VAL A 84 40.24 14.86 -8.36
N ARG A 85 40.04 13.70 -8.94
CA ARG A 85 41.16 12.83 -9.40
C ARG A 85 42.09 13.55 -10.38
N GLY A 86 41.49 14.23 -11.37
CA GLY A 86 42.27 15.00 -12.33
C GLY A 86 43.14 16.07 -11.64
N GLN A 87 42.49 16.91 -10.81
CA GLN A 87 43.17 17.98 -10.08
C GLN A 87 44.25 17.48 -9.12
N VAL A 88 43.99 16.38 -8.41
CA VAL A 88 44.99 15.78 -7.50
C VAL A 88 46.15 15.19 -8.30
N ARG A 89 45.84 14.50 -9.41
CA ARG A 89 46.90 13.91 -10.29
C ARG A 89 47.80 15.00 -10.87
N ASP A 90 47.26 16.16 -11.21
CA ASP A 90 48.02 17.27 -11.76
C ASP A 90 48.94 17.95 -10.70
N GLN A 91 48.63 17.72 -9.41
CA GLN A 91 49.36 18.33 -8.29
C GLN A 91 50.32 17.39 -7.56
N VAL A 92 50.23 16.08 -7.76
CA VAL A 92 51.05 15.07 -7.09
C VAL A 92 51.78 14.19 -8.11
N GLY A 93 53.02 13.83 -7.83
CA GLY A 93 53.80 12.93 -8.70
C GLY A 93 53.20 11.52 -8.78
N ASP A 94 53.47 10.79 -9.86
CA ASP A 94 52.90 9.47 -10.18
C ASP A 94 53.06 8.45 -9.04
N GLN A 95 54.17 8.46 -8.31
CA GLN A 95 54.38 7.56 -7.17
C GLN A 95 53.41 7.81 -6.00
N VAL A 96 53.13 9.06 -5.70
CA VAL A 96 52.16 9.44 -4.65
C VAL A 96 50.75 9.13 -5.13
N TRP A 97 50.50 9.38 -6.42
CA TRP A 97 49.21 9.05 -7.03
C TRP A 97 48.87 7.56 -6.95
N ASP A 98 49.82 6.69 -7.29
CA ASP A 98 49.65 5.23 -7.25
C ASP A 98 49.42 4.73 -5.82
N GLN A 99 50.18 5.25 -4.83
CA GLN A 99 49.95 4.91 -3.42
C GLN A 99 48.56 5.33 -2.93
N VAL A 100 48.11 6.54 -3.29
CA VAL A 100 46.78 7.02 -2.91
C VAL A 100 45.68 6.21 -3.62
N ARG A 101 45.87 5.89 -4.90
CA ARG A 101 44.93 5.08 -5.67
C ARG A 101 44.73 3.70 -5.05
N ASP A 102 45.80 3.05 -4.65
CA ASP A 102 45.75 1.70 -4.08
C ASP A 102 45.09 1.68 -2.69
N GLN A 103 45.28 2.76 -1.90
CA GLN A 103 44.60 2.91 -0.60
C GLN A 103 43.12 3.33 -0.71
N VAL A 104 42.76 4.19 -1.66
CA VAL A 104 41.39 4.72 -1.81
C VAL A 104 40.51 3.76 -2.63
N GLY A 105 41.10 2.87 -3.42
CA GLY A 105 40.39 1.87 -4.23
C GLY A 105 39.46 2.46 -5.29
N ASP A 106 39.01 1.64 -6.20
CA ASP A 106 38.01 2.04 -7.22
C ASP A 106 36.58 1.79 -6.69
N HIS A 107 36.15 2.67 -5.80
CA HIS A 107 34.81 2.56 -5.20
C HIS A 107 33.76 3.07 -6.17
N ARG A 108 33.21 2.19 -7.00
CA ARG A 108 31.95 2.46 -7.70
C ARG A 108 30.84 2.61 -6.67
N LEU A 109 29.90 3.53 -6.91
CA LEU A 109 28.66 3.56 -6.14
C LEU A 109 27.88 2.29 -6.49
N GLU A 110 28.00 1.29 -5.65
CA GLU A 110 27.25 0.05 -5.75
C GLU A 110 26.03 0.16 -4.83
N TYR A 111 24.86 -0.22 -5.35
CA TYR A 111 23.77 -0.54 -4.46
C TYR A 111 24.15 -1.79 -3.68
N PHE A 112 23.87 -1.80 -2.40
CA PHE A 112 23.77 -3.08 -1.71
C PHE A 112 22.63 -3.84 -2.38
N THR A 113 23.02 -4.94 -2.99
CA THR A 113 22.14 -5.74 -3.84
C THR A 113 20.82 -6.06 -3.16
N TRP A 114 19.72 -5.77 -3.83
CA TRP A 114 18.40 -6.40 -3.73
C TRP A 114 17.53 -6.13 -2.52
N CYS A 115 18.05 -5.75 -1.36
CA CYS A 115 17.25 -5.49 -0.17
C CYS A 115 17.74 -4.23 0.51
N SER A 116 16.89 -3.24 0.64
CA SER A 116 17.04 -2.21 1.66
C SER A 116 16.62 -2.85 2.99
N TYR A 117 17.55 -2.96 3.93
CA TYR A 117 17.26 -3.40 5.28
C TYR A 117 17.08 -2.20 6.20
N GLY A 118 16.19 -2.35 7.18
CA GLY A 118 16.01 -1.31 8.19
C GLY A 118 14.99 -0.25 7.78
N ASP A 119 13.93 -0.65 7.09
CA ASP A 119 12.78 0.21 6.76
C ASP A 119 11.45 -0.52 6.98
N THR A 120 10.35 0.09 6.53
CA THR A 120 9.01 -0.47 6.76
C THR A 120 8.75 -1.82 6.10
N ASN A 121 9.52 -2.21 5.09
CA ASN A 121 9.38 -3.53 4.46
C ASN A 121 9.81 -4.65 5.41
N ASP A 122 10.68 -4.34 6.37
CA ASP A 122 11.15 -5.31 7.36
C ASP A 122 10.19 -5.49 8.56
N TYR A 123 9.17 -4.64 8.71
CA TYR A 123 8.31 -4.63 9.89
C TYR A 123 7.61 -5.98 10.12
N GLY A 124 7.15 -6.64 9.07
CA GLY A 124 6.49 -7.93 9.17
C GLY A 124 7.40 -9.02 9.75
N TRP A 125 8.63 -9.13 9.24
CA TRP A 125 9.62 -10.08 9.73
C TRP A 125 10.10 -9.74 11.14
N ASN A 126 10.28 -8.46 11.42
CA ASN A 126 10.73 -8.03 12.74
C ASN A 126 9.67 -8.17 13.82
N ALA A 127 8.39 -8.00 13.51
CA ALA A 127 7.30 -8.36 14.41
C ALA A 127 7.35 -9.84 14.79
N PHE A 128 7.64 -10.71 13.81
CA PHE A 128 7.78 -12.14 14.04
C PHE A 128 9.00 -12.46 14.92
N TYR A 129 10.16 -11.87 14.66
CA TYR A 129 11.35 -12.06 15.53
C TYR A 129 11.19 -11.42 16.89
N ASP A 130 10.54 -10.27 17.03
CA ASP A 130 10.23 -9.61 18.30
C ASP A 130 9.32 -10.49 19.16
N PHE A 131 8.37 -11.18 18.57
CA PHE A 131 7.55 -12.16 19.27
C PHE A 131 8.40 -13.30 19.84
N PHE A 132 9.30 -13.90 19.05
CA PHE A 132 10.17 -14.99 19.50
C PHE A 132 11.18 -14.54 20.57
N ASP A 133 11.66 -13.32 20.51
CA ASP A 133 12.50 -12.73 21.54
C ASP A 133 11.73 -12.58 22.85
N ARG A 134 10.51 -12.05 22.81
CA ARG A 134 9.66 -11.86 24.01
C ARG A 134 9.25 -13.15 24.69
N ILE A 135 9.13 -14.25 23.97
CA ILE A 135 8.88 -15.57 24.57
C ILE A 135 10.16 -16.35 24.94
N GLY A 136 11.33 -15.71 24.78
CA GLY A 136 12.62 -16.25 25.20
C GLY A 136 13.20 -17.34 24.29
N LEU A 137 12.71 -17.47 23.04
CA LEU A 137 13.24 -18.44 22.08
C LEU A 137 14.49 -17.96 21.36
N ILE A 138 14.65 -16.67 21.21
CA ILE A 138 15.84 -16.03 20.68
C ILE A 138 16.37 -14.99 21.69
N ASN A 139 17.66 -14.79 21.72
CA ASN A 139 18.30 -13.73 22.49
C ASN A 139 19.54 -13.30 21.72
N LEU A 140 19.35 -12.38 20.78
CA LEU A 140 20.38 -11.92 19.86
C LEU A 140 20.58 -10.40 20.05
N PRO A 141 21.71 -9.98 20.64
CA PRO A 141 22.02 -8.56 20.83
C PRO A 141 21.97 -7.74 19.53
N GLU A 142 22.35 -8.34 18.42
CA GLU A 142 22.31 -7.74 17.09
C GLU A 142 20.86 -7.48 16.63
N PHE A 143 19.94 -8.37 16.99
CA PHE A 143 18.52 -8.18 16.70
C PHE A 143 17.97 -6.94 17.44
N HIS A 144 18.32 -6.74 18.71
CA HIS A 144 17.88 -5.55 19.44
C HIS A 144 18.40 -4.25 18.81
N LYS A 145 19.64 -4.24 18.33
CA LYS A 145 20.19 -3.08 17.60
C LYS A 145 19.49 -2.84 16.27
N PHE A 146 19.18 -3.91 15.52
CA PHE A 146 18.45 -3.81 14.27
C PHE A 146 17.00 -3.35 14.51
N LYS A 147 16.33 -3.85 15.54
CA LYS A 147 15.02 -3.37 15.99
C LYS A 147 15.05 -1.87 16.31
N ASN A 148 16.08 -1.39 17.02
CA ASN A 148 16.25 0.03 17.31
C ASN A 148 16.35 0.88 16.03
N LEU A 149 17.04 0.40 15.00
CA LEU A 149 17.10 1.08 13.71
C LEU A 149 15.71 1.22 13.08
N LEU A 150 14.91 0.16 13.09
CA LEU A 150 13.53 0.17 12.55
C LEU A 150 12.59 1.10 13.33
N GLU A 151 12.86 1.32 14.61
CA GLU A 151 12.06 2.18 15.49
C GLU A 151 12.36 3.68 15.30
N ASN A 152 13.27 4.08 14.41
CA ASN A 152 13.61 5.48 14.14
C ASN A 152 12.61 6.22 13.23
N ASP A 153 11.38 5.74 13.06
CA ASP A 153 10.32 6.43 12.33
C ASP A 153 10.66 6.80 10.88
N ILE A 154 11.40 5.92 10.20
CA ILE A 154 11.68 5.99 8.77
C ILE A 154 10.67 5.15 7.97
N PHE A 155 10.44 5.53 6.72
CA PHE A 155 9.53 4.80 5.82
C PHE A 155 10.29 3.90 4.87
N MET A 156 11.33 4.41 4.21
CA MET A 156 12.12 3.70 3.22
C MET A 156 13.59 4.03 3.37
N SER A 157 14.46 3.09 3.05
CA SER A 157 15.90 3.28 2.98
C SER A 157 16.44 2.97 1.58
N ILE A 158 17.46 3.73 1.15
CA ILE A 158 18.26 3.43 -0.04
C ILE A 158 19.71 3.40 0.44
N GLN A 159 20.26 2.19 0.50
CA GLN A 159 21.60 1.95 1.00
C GLN A 159 22.59 1.89 -0.17
N LEU A 160 23.57 2.77 -0.14
CA LEU A 160 24.63 2.88 -1.13
C LEU A 160 25.99 2.80 -0.42
N LYS A 161 27.03 2.41 -1.14
CA LYS A 161 28.38 2.49 -0.62
C LYS A 161 28.76 3.96 -0.39
N GLY A 162 28.93 4.35 0.87
CA GLY A 162 29.24 5.71 1.29
C GLY A 162 28.05 6.62 1.54
N PHE A 163 26.82 6.21 1.20
CA PHE A 163 25.60 6.97 1.47
C PHE A 163 24.47 6.05 1.93
N CYS A 164 23.67 6.54 2.86
CA CYS A 164 22.39 5.92 3.22
C CYS A 164 21.32 7.01 3.19
N ILE A 165 20.32 6.83 2.35
CA ILE A 165 19.25 7.81 2.15
C ILE A 165 17.97 7.24 2.74
N TYR A 166 17.40 7.92 3.71
CA TYR A 166 16.12 7.57 4.30
C TYR A 166 15.02 8.50 3.84
N SER A 167 13.82 7.99 3.73
CA SER A 167 12.62 8.82 3.64
C SER A 167 11.84 8.80 4.96
N ARG A 168 11.26 9.96 5.27
CA ARG A 168 10.34 10.10 6.41
C ARG A 168 9.07 9.31 6.18
N LYS A 169 8.39 8.93 7.27
CA LYS A 169 7.03 8.43 7.21
C LYS A 169 6.07 9.50 6.70
N PRO A 170 4.96 9.09 6.06
CA PRO A 170 3.96 10.04 5.59
C PRO A 170 3.31 10.81 6.74
N ILE A 171 2.90 12.05 6.48
CA ILE A 171 2.18 12.87 7.46
C ILE A 171 0.71 12.45 7.61
N ARG A 172 0.19 11.69 6.64
CA ARG A 172 -1.18 11.18 6.64
C ARG A 172 -1.25 9.81 6.00
N ILE A 173 -1.98 8.90 6.65
CA ILE A 173 -2.39 7.61 6.10
C ILE A 173 -3.87 7.43 6.46
N LEU A 174 -4.73 7.24 5.46
CA LEU A 174 -6.17 7.01 5.62
C LEU A 174 -6.52 5.60 5.17
N ARG A 175 -7.40 4.96 5.93
CA ARG A 175 -7.85 3.59 5.70
C ARG A 175 -9.36 3.46 5.91
N ASP A 176 -9.95 2.46 5.28
CA ASP A 176 -11.33 2.06 5.52
C ASP A 176 -11.46 1.15 6.77
N LYS A 177 -12.67 0.68 7.04
CA LYS A 177 -12.98 -0.19 8.18
C LYS A 177 -12.31 -1.57 8.08
N GLU A 178 -12.01 -2.02 6.87
CA GLU A 178 -11.30 -3.25 6.55
C GLU A 178 -9.76 -3.09 6.58
N ASN A 179 -9.27 -1.92 7.01
CA ASN A 179 -7.86 -1.53 7.04
C ASN A 179 -7.17 -1.39 5.67
N ASN A 180 -7.91 -1.31 4.58
CA ASN A 180 -7.34 -0.98 3.27
C ASN A 180 -7.04 0.51 3.17
N LEU A 181 -5.97 0.89 2.47
CA LEU A 181 -5.73 2.30 2.12
C LEU A 181 -6.93 2.86 1.35
N HIS A 182 -7.53 3.93 1.84
CA HIS A 182 -8.75 4.47 1.28
C HIS A 182 -9.00 5.92 1.66
N SER A 183 -9.42 6.72 0.69
CA SER A 183 -10.07 8.01 0.91
C SER A 183 -10.82 8.44 -0.35
N GLU A 184 -12.04 8.93 -0.20
CA GLU A 184 -12.85 9.46 -1.32
C GLU A 184 -12.61 10.96 -1.57
N TYR A 185 -12.07 11.70 -0.60
CA TYR A 185 -12.04 13.17 -0.64
C TYR A 185 -10.64 13.76 -0.83
N GLN A 186 -9.61 12.98 -0.55
CA GLN A 186 -8.22 13.44 -0.53
C GLN A 186 -7.27 12.26 -0.76
N PRO A 187 -5.96 12.48 -0.93
CA PRO A 187 -5.00 11.38 -0.99
C PRO A 187 -5.09 10.49 0.25
N ALA A 188 -5.02 9.18 0.06
CA ALA A 188 -4.95 8.22 1.17
C ALA A 188 -3.60 8.26 1.87
N ILE A 189 -2.53 8.59 1.15
CA ILE A 189 -1.20 8.79 1.71
C ILE A 189 -0.66 10.14 1.24
N THR A 190 -0.08 10.93 2.16
CA THR A 190 0.54 12.23 1.85
C THR A 190 1.84 12.38 2.64
N TRP A 191 2.90 12.81 1.97
CA TRP A 191 4.17 13.22 2.57
C TRP A 191 4.32 14.73 2.65
N ARG A 192 5.37 15.22 3.34
CA ARG A 192 5.61 16.66 3.59
C ARG A 192 5.90 17.47 2.33
N ASP A 193 6.51 16.84 1.32
CA ASP A 193 6.81 17.42 0.01
C ASP A 193 5.65 17.35 -0.98
N ASN A 194 4.43 17.02 -0.50
CA ASN A 194 3.22 16.81 -1.29
C ASN A 194 3.32 15.64 -2.27
N TYR A 195 4.19 14.67 -2.00
CA TYR A 195 4.12 13.39 -2.68
C TYR A 195 2.89 12.63 -2.16
N GLU A 196 2.01 12.18 -3.05
CA GLU A 196 0.66 11.72 -2.72
C GLU A 196 0.31 10.43 -3.43
N PHE A 197 -0.45 9.58 -2.73
CA PHE A 197 -1.08 8.41 -3.32
C PHE A 197 -2.58 8.40 -3.08
N TYR A 198 -3.31 8.05 -4.14
CA TYR A 198 -4.76 8.00 -4.15
C TYR A 198 -5.22 6.56 -4.18
N TYR A 199 -5.87 6.12 -3.11
CA TYR A 199 -6.37 4.76 -2.95
C TYR A 199 -7.86 4.75 -2.69
N LEU A 200 -8.56 3.79 -3.32
CA LEU A 200 -9.93 3.43 -3.01
C LEU A 200 -9.96 1.93 -2.70
N HIS A 201 -10.30 1.56 -1.46
CA HIS A 201 -10.37 0.17 -0.98
C HIS A 201 -9.13 -0.67 -1.32
N GLY A 202 -7.95 -0.13 -1.07
CA GLY A 202 -6.66 -0.81 -1.31
C GLY A 202 -6.14 -0.75 -2.75
N VAL A 203 -6.90 -0.20 -3.68
CA VAL A 203 -6.51 -0.08 -5.09
C VAL A 203 -6.00 1.33 -5.38
N CYS A 204 -4.79 1.42 -5.96
CA CYS A 204 -4.15 2.69 -6.30
C CYS A 204 -4.65 3.24 -7.64
N PHE A 205 -4.97 4.52 -7.67
CA PHE A 205 -5.40 5.28 -8.85
C PHE A 205 -4.48 6.48 -9.09
N THR A 206 -4.45 7.02 -10.30
CA THR A 206 -3.91 8.36 -10.53
C THR A 206 -4.82 9.40 -9.88
N LYS A 207 -4.33 10.61 -9.68
CA LYS A 207 -5.13 11.71 -9.15
C LYS A 207 -6.37 11.99 -9.99
N GLU A 208 -6.19 11.99 -11.31
CA GLU A 208 -7.25 12.24 -12.28
C GLU A 208 -8.31 11.13 -12.28
N GLU A 209 -7.88 9.86 -12.26
CA GLU A 209 -8.79 8.70 -12.15
C GLU A 209 -9.59 8.80 -10.84
N HIS A 210 -8.90 9.02 -9.72
CA HIS A 210 -9.52 9.12 -8.41
C HIS A 210 -10.57 10.23 -8.37
N GLN A 211 -10.25 11.43 -8.87
CA GLN A 211 -11.18 12.55 -8.91
C GLN A 211 -12.41 12.26 -9.77
N LYS A 212 -12.22 11.67 -10.97
CA LYS A 212 -13.34 11.29 -11.83
C LYS A 212 -14.25 10.23 -11.20
N ILE A 213 -13.64 9.26 -10.52
CA ILE A 213 -14.37 8.17 -9.84
C ILE A 213 -15.16 8.73 -8.66
N THR A 214 -14.51 9.43 -7.74
CA THR A 214 -15.14 9.90 -6.50
C THR A 214 -16.17 11.00 -6.74
N SER A 215 -15.98 11.85 -7.74
CA SER A 215 -17.00 12.82 -8.20
C SER A 215 -18.12 12.16 -9.01
N ARG A 216 -18.03 10.85 -9.29
CA ARG A 216 -18.99 10.10 -10.09
C ARG A 216 -19.23 10.70 -11.50
N THR A 217 -18.15 11.25 -12.09
CA THR A 217 -18.19 11.80 -13.45
C THR A 217 -17.63 10.86 -14.49
N MET A 218 -16.98 9.75 -14.08
CA MET A 218 -16.51 8.72 -14.99
C MET A 218 -17.68 7.93 -15.56
N ALA A 219 -17.84 7.96 -16.88
CA ALA A 219 -18.91 7.26 -17.58
C ALA A 219 -18.68 5.74 -17.55
N PHE A 220 -19.74 4.95 -17.64
CA PHE A 220 -19.63 3.48 -17.68
C PHE A 220 -18.70 2.99 -18.81
N LYS A 221 -18.77 3.61 -19.98
CA LYS A 221 -17.88 3.28 -21.12
C LYS A 221 -16.41 3.48 -20.77
N GLU A 222 -16.05 4.54 -20.05
CA GLU A 222 -14.68 4.79 -19.60
C GLU A 222 -14.25 3.73 -18.57
N ILE A 223 -15.13 3.40 -17.61
CA ILE A 223 -14.88 2.35 -16.62
C ILE A 223 -14.67 1.00 -17.30
N ASN A 224 -15.48 0.69 -18.31
CA ASN A 224 -15.38 -0.59 -19.03
C ASN A 224 -14.08 -0.74 -19.83
N GLN A 225 -13.42 0.36 -20.18
CA GLN A 225 -12.12 0.40 -20.87
C GLN A 225 -10.93 0.26 -19.92
N ILE A 226 -11.14 0.23 -18.60
CA ILE A 226 -10.07 -0.01 -17.65
C ILE A 226 -9.61 -1.47 -17.75
N ASP A 227 -8.34 -1.68 -18.09
CA ASP A 227 -7.78 -3.04 -18.26
C ASP A 227 -7.60 -3.76 -16.94
N ASN A 228 -7.22 -3.04 -15.87
CA ASN A 228 -7.02 -3.63 -14.56
C ASN A 228 -8.36 -3.97 -13.91
N ALA A 229 -8.59 -5.26 -13.64
CA ALA A 229 -9.84 -5.78 -13.11
C ALA A 229 -10.21 -5.20 -11.73
N ASP A 230 -9.23 -5.00 -10.85
CA ASP A 230 -9.47 -4.46 -9.51
C ASP A 230 -9.86 -2.98 -9.59
N LYS A 231 -9.15 -2.19 -10.42
CA LYS A 231 -9.53 -0.79 -10.67
C LYS A 231 -10.95 -0.69 -11.25
N LYS A 232 -11.27 -1.54 -12.24
CA LYS A 232 -12.60 -1.59 -12.85
C LYS A 232 -13.67 -1.91 -11.81
N ALA A 233 -13.45 -2.93 -10.97
CA ALA A 233 -14.39 -3.34 -9.94
C ALA A 233 -14.64 -2.23 -8.92
N ILE A 234 -13.59 -1.51 -8.51
CA ILE A 234 -13.73 -0.37 -7.59
C ILE A 234 -14.45 0.80 -8.29
N ALA A 235 -14.06 1.17 -9.51
CA ALA A 235 -14.68 2.27 -10.25
C ALA A 235 -16.18 2.02 -10.49
N MET A 236 -16.58 0.77 -10.72
CA MET A 236 -18.00 0.39 -10.87
C MET A 236 -18.84 0.72 -9.64
N LYS A 237 -18.29 0.65 -8.43
CA LYS A 237 -19.02 1.02 -7.19
C LYS A 237 -19.42 2.51 -7.14
N PHE A 238 -18.76 3.34 -7.95
CA PHE A 238 -19.00 4.78 -8.05
C PHE A 238 -19.76 5.18 -9.32
N CYS A 239 -20.05 4.22 -10.21
CA CYS A 239 -20.79 4.50 -11.44
C CYS A 239 -22.19 5.00 -11.12
N LYS A 240 -22.64 6.08 -11.79
CA LYS A 240 -24.02 6.55 -11.65
C LYS A 240 -24.99 5.59 -12.32
N ARG A 241 -26.10 5.27 -11.62
CA ARG A 241 -27.19 4.41 -12.11
C ARG A 241 -27.70 4.82 -13.49
N GLU A 242 -27.94 6.11 -13.67
CA GLU A 242 -28.47 6.65 -14.92
C GLU A 242 -27.48 6.47 -16.08
N SER A 243 -26.19 6.73 -15.85
CA SER A 243 -25.14 6.53 -16.86
C SER A 243 -25.05 5.06 -17.25
N PHE A 244 -25.03 4.17 -16.24
CA PHE A 244 -24.97 2.73 -16.47
C PHE A 244 -26.15 2.23 -17.30
N ILE A 245 -27.40 2.55 -16.90
CA ILE A 245 -28.63 2.13 -17.59
C ILE A 245 -28.63 2.65 -19.04
N LYS A 246 -28.32 3.92 -19.23
CA LYS A 246 -28.33 4.55 -20.56
C LYS A 246 -27.30 3.94 -21.49
N GLU A 247 -26.07 3.78 -21.01
CA GLU A 247 -24.96 3.33 -21.86
C GLU A 247 -24.99 1.83 -22.13
N THR A 248 -25.52 1.02 -21.23
CA THR A 248 -25.67 -0.43 -21.40
C THR A 248 -27.00 -0.83 -22.04
N LYS A 249 -27.91 0.13 -22.29
CA LYS A 249 -29.27 -0.16 -22.74
C LYS A 249 -29.99 -1.17 -21.85
N ALA A 250 -29.77 -1.04 -20.53
CA ALA A 250 -30.32 -1.98 -19.57
C ALA A 250 -31.84 -1.94 -19.55
N GLU A 251 -32.46 -3.10 -19.57
CA GLU A 251 -33.91 -3.30 -19.53
C GLU A 251 -34.35 -3.57 -18.10
N LEU A 252 -35.33 -2.85 -17.60
CA LEU A 252 -35.92 -3.05 -16.28
C LEU A 252 -36.75 -4.34 -16.26
N LEU A 253 -36.39 -5.33 -15.46
CA LEU A 253 -37.13 -6.58 -15.28
C LEU A 253 -38.09 -6.54 -14.09
N ASP A 254 -37.61 -6.05 -12.95
CA ASP A 254 -38.39 -5.87 -11.73
C ASP A 254 -38.10 -4.47 -11.19
N GLY A 255 -39.09 -3.62 -11.24
CA GLY A 255 -38.95 -2.21 -10.94
C GLY A 255 -39.39 -1.88 -9.54
N LYS A 256 -38.73 -0.88 -8.95
CA LYS A 256 -38.94 -0.25 -7.66
C LYS A 256 -39.85 -1.04 -6.72
N THR A 257 -39.30 -2.09 -6.13
CA THR A 257 -39.99 -2.76 -5.05
C THR A 257 -40.31 -1.74 -3.94
N TRP A 258 -41.14 -2.09 -2.99
CA TRP A 258 -41.45 -1.19 -1.86
C TRP A 258 -40.20 -0.75 -1.07
N LYS A 259 -39.05 -1.47 -1.24
CA LYS A 259 -37.73 -1.12 -0.68
C LYS A 259 -36.88 -0.29 -1.65
N GLY A 260 -37.38 0.04 -2.83
CA GLY A 260 -36.64 0.84 -3.82
C GLY A 260 -35.66 0.06 -4.68
N ASN A 261 -35.56 -1.27 -4.54
CA ASN A 261 -34.68 -2.10 -5.34
C ASN A 261 -35.19 -2.31 -6.77
N SER A 262 -34.29 -2.48 -7.71
CA SER A 262 -34.64 -2.71 -9.12
C SER A 262 -33.68 -3.71 -9.73
N LEU A 263 -34.17 -4.66 -10.52
CA LEU A 263 -33.38 -5.63 -11.27
C LEU A 263 -33.39 -5.25 -12.75
N TYR A 264 -32.21 -5.18 -13.34
CA TYR A 264 -32.00 -4.87 -14.74
C TYR A 264 -31.35 -6.03 -15.46
N LYS A 265 -31.71 -6.19 -16.73
CA LYS A 265 -31.03 -7.05 -17.70
C LYS A 265 -30.27 -6.18 -18.69
N ILE A 266 -29.02 -6.51 -18.94
CA ILE A 266 -28.25 -5.96 -20.06
C ILE A 266 -28.26 -7.02 -21.13
N PRO A 267 -28.95 -6.80 -22.25
CA PRO A 267 -29.03 -7.80 -23.29
C PRO A 267 -27.69 -7.93 -24.04
N LYS A 268 -27.34 -9.14 -24.45
CA LYS A 268 -26.16 -9.39 -25.32
C LYS A 268 -26.18 -8.47 -26.53
N ALA A 269 -27.35 -8.19 -27.08
CA ALA A 269 -27.53 -7.33 -28.24
C ALA A 269 -27.08 -5.87 -28.02
N ALA A 270 -26.88 -5.44 -26.75
CA ALA A 270 -26.31 -4.13 -26.44
C ALA A 270 -24.80 -4.04 -26.80
N GLY A 271 -24.13 -5.18 -27.00
CA GLY A 271 -22.72 -5.24 -27.39
C GLY A 271 -21.75 -4.91 -26.26
N VAL A 272 -22.22 -4.92 -25.01
CA VAL A 272 -21.39 -4.61 -23.82
C VAL A 272 -20.80 -5.88 -23.21
N PHE A 273 -21.56 -6.96 -23.21
CA PHE A 273 -21.18 -8.28 -22.70
C PHE A 273 -21.43 -9.36 -23.74
N ASP A 274 -20.72 -10.48 -23.62
CA ASP A 274 -20.81 -11.62 -24.55
C ASP A 274 -22.11 -12.45 -24.37
N ARG A 275 -22.85 -12.21 -23.30
CA ARG A 275 -24.14 -12.82 -22.95
C ARG A 275 -25.04 -11.81 -22.25
N ASP A 276 -26.29 -12.21 -22.00
CA ASP A 276 -27.17 -11.45 -21.13
C ASP A 276 -26.64 -11.42 -19.70
N GLU A 277 -26.48 -10.22 -19.15
CA GLU A 277 -26.04 -10.01 -17.76
C GLU A 277 -27.12 -9.32 -16.94
N TYR A 278 -27.13 -9.57 -15.64
CA TYR A 278 -28.14 -9.06 -14.73
C TYR A 278 -27.52 -8.25 -13.61
N PHE A 279 -28.14 -7.14 -13.26
CA PHE A 279 -27.67 -6.23 -12.23
C PHE A 279 -28.80 -5.81 -11.32
N ILE A 280 -28.55 -5.83 -10.01
CA ILE A 280 -29.44 -5.25 -9.04
C ILE A 280 -28.97 -3.85 -8.67
N ALA A 281 -29.94 -2.93 -8.66
CA ALA A 281 -29.76 -1.55 -8.21
C ALA A 281 -30.53 -1.34 -6.92
N TYR A 282 -29.85 -0.80 -5.90
CA TYR A 282 -30.45 -0.47 -4.62
C TYR A 282 -29.73 0.72 -3.97
N ASP A 283 -30.40 1.35 -3.01
CA ASP A 283 -29.85 2.45 -2.24
C ASP A 283 -29.51 1.97 -0.82
N CYS A 284 -28.32 2.32 -0.33
CA CYS A 284 -27.95 2.04 1.05
C CYS A 284 -28.85 2.85 2.01
N HIS A 285 -29.52 2.17 2.93
CA HIS A 285 -30.45 2.82 3.86
C HIS A 285 -29.75 3.79 4.83
N SER A 286 -28.48 3.53 5.18
CA SER A 286 -27.72 4.36 6.13
C SER A 286 -27.05 5.58 5.49
N SER A 287 -26.64 5.47 4.22
CA SER A 287 -25.87 6.53 3.53
C SER A 287 -26.60 7.16 2.34
N GLY A 288 -27.71 6.57 1.88
CA GLY A 288 -28.39 6.97 0.65
C GLY A 288 -27.56 6.72 -0.63
N ARG A 289 -26.45 6.00 -0.50
CA ARG A 289 -25.56 5.73 -1.63
C ARG A 289 -26.20 4.69 -2.55
N GLU A 290 -26.15 4.95 -3.85
CA GLU A 290 -26.59 4.01 -4.88
C GLU A 290 -25.57 2.90 -5.07
N TYR A 291 -26.05 1.67 -5.17
CA TYR A 291 -25.25 0.50 -5.48
C TYR A 291 -25.75 -0.20 -6.74
N PHE A 292 -24.80 -0.78 -7.48
CA PHE A 292 -25.03 -1.66 -8.61
C PHE A 292 -24.19 -2.92 -8.41
N GLU A 293 -24.86 -4.06 -8.36
CA GLU A 293 -24.18 -5.34 -8.19
C GLU A 293 -24.62 -6.34 -9.25
N ALA A 294 -23.65 -7.11 -9.77
CA ALA A 294 -23.93 -8.17 -10.71
C ALA A 294 -24.66 -9.33 -10.01
N VAL A 295 -25.63 -9.89 -10.68
CA VAL A 295 -26.38 -11.10 -10.27
C VAL A 295 -26.08 -12.18 -11.28
N ALA A 296 -25.68 -13.38 -10.82
CA ALA A 296 -25.46 -14.51 -11.70
C ALA A 296 -26.74 -14.82 -12.49
N PRO A 297 -26.65 -15.07 -13.81
CA PRO A 297 -27.84 -15.35 -14.64
C PRO A 297 -28.67 -16.52 -14.12
N GLU A 298 -28.02 -17.55 -13.58
CA GLU A 298 -28.64 -18.72 -12.98
C GLU A 298 -29.47 -18.36 -11.75
N ASP A 299 -28.93 -17.47 -10.89
CA ASP A 299 -29.64 -16.99 -9.70
C ASP A 299 -30.79 -16.07 -10.08
N ALA A 300 -30.60 -15.15 -11.01
CA ALA A 300 -31.68 -14.29 -11.49
C ALA A 300 -32.87 -15.13 -11.99
N LYS A 301 -32.60 -16.17 -12.77
CA LYS A 301 -33.61 -17.10 -13.28
C LYS A 301 -34.26 -17.91 -12.16
N ARG A 302 -33.46 -18.51 -11.26
CA ARG A 302 -33.93 -19.31 -10.11
C ARG A 302 -34.85 -18.51 -9.19
N LEU A 303 -34.59 -17.20 -9.05
CA LEU A 303 -35.34 -16.28 -8.22
C LEU A 303 -36.46 -15.53 -8.99
N ASN A 304 -36.85 -16.05 -10.15
CA ASN A 304 -37.88 -15.50 -11.01
C ASN A 304 -37.72 -13.99 -11.29
N TYR A 305 -36.50 -13.56 -11.45
CA TYR A 305 -36.13 -12.15 -11.72
C TYR A 305 -36.72 -11.15 -10.71
N LYS A 306 -36.78 -11.55 -9.42
CA LYS A 306 -37.26 -10.68 -8.35
C LYS A 306 -36.08 -9.93 -7.70
N ALA A 307 -36.14 -8.60 -7.72
CA ALA A 307 -35.09 -7.73 -7.23
C ALA A 307 -34.72 -8.00 -5.76
N ASP A 308 -35.75 -8.02 -4.88
CA ASP A 308 -35.50 -8.25 -3.45
C ASP A 308 -34.92 -9.64 -3.15
N ALA A 309 -35.37 -10.66 -3.88
CA ALA A 309 -34.84 -12.02 -3.74
C ALA A 309 -33.40 -12.13 -4.22
N CYS A 310 -33.06 -11.48 -5.33
CA CYS A 310 -31.70 -11.43 -5.85
C CYS A 310 -30.76 -10.70 -4.88
N LEU A 311 -31.19 -9.59 -4.28
CA LEU A 311 -30.41 -8.84 -3.30
C LEU A 311 -30.15 -9.67 -2.03
N ALA A 312 -31.20 -10.27 -1.46
CA ALA A 312 -31.07 -11.10 -0.27
C ALA A 312 -30.14 -12.30 -0.51
N ALA A 313 -30.31 -13.01 -1.63
CA ALA A 313 -29.46 -14.16 -1.99
C ALA A 313 -28.00 -13.77 -2.19
N ARG A 314 -27.71 -12.56 -2.74
CA ARG A 314 -26.37 -12.03 -2.90
C ARG A 314 -25.63 -11.92 -1.56
N HIS A 315 -26.36 -11.63 -0.48
CA HIS A 315 -25.85 -11.54 0.88
C HIS A 315 -26.04 -12.82 1.70
N HIS A 316 -26.39 -13.94 1.05
CA HIS A 316 -26.61 -15.25 1.70
C HIS A 316 -27.75 -15.27 2.71
N PHE A 317 -28.81 -14.49 2.48
CA PHE A 317 -30.01 -14.43 3.32
C PHE A 317 -31.28 -14.75 2.53
N THR A 318 -32.33 -15.10 3.25
CA THR A 318 -33.70 -14.98 2.75
C THR A 318 -34.12 -13.49 2.71
N VAL A 319 -35.17 -13.17 1.97
CA VAL A 319 -35.69 -11.78 1.90
C VAL A 319 -36.08 -11.28 3.30
N GLU A 320 -36.71 -12.10 4.10
CA GLU A 320 -37.11 -11.76 5.48
C GLU A 320 -35.93 -11.52 6.40
N GLU A 321 -34.92 -12.41 6.36
CA GLU A 321 -33.69 -12.27 7.15
C GLU A 321 -32.90 -11.04 6.73
N TYR A 322 -32.76 -10.77 5.44
CA TYR A 322 -32.01 -9.61 4.94
C TYR A 322 -32.60 -8.33 5.48
N TYR A 323 -33.92 -8.15 5.37
CA TYR A 323 -34.57 -6.94 5.83
C TYR A 323 -34.70 -6.83 7.35
N SER A 324 -34.74 -7.94 8.09
CA SER A 324 -34.70 -7.91 9.56
C SER A 324 -33.34 -7.53 10.11
N LYS A 325 -32.23 -7.93 9.45
CA LYS A 325 -30.85 -7.65 9.87
C LYS A 325 -30.34 -6.30 9.38
N ALA A 326 -30.75 -5.84 8.21
CA ALA A 326 -30.32 -4.55 7.66
C ALA A 326 -30.75 -3.34 8.52
N PHE A 327 -31.71 -3.51 9.41
CA PHE A 327 -32.17 -2.47 10.34
C PHE A 327 -31.54 -2.53 11.74
N VAL A 328 -30.73 -3.54 12.04
CA VAL A 328 -30.12 -3.72 13.38
C VAL A 328 -28.64 -3.28 13.42
N SER A 329 -28.02 -3.01 12.27
CA SER A 329 -26.64 -2.54 12.17
C SER A 329 -26.56 -1.03 11.89
N VAL A 330 -27.24 -0.23 12.72
CA VAL A 330 -27.04 1.23 12.77
C VAL A 330 -26.31 1.59 14.06
#